data_cfd18e7a9eb78d9970f9c757f7f101ec
#
_entry.id   cfd18e7a9eb78d9970f9c757f7f101ec
#
_cell.length_a   1.000
_cell.length_b   1.000
_cell.length_c   1.000
_cell.angle_alpha   90.00
_cell.angle_beta   90.00
_cell.angle_gamma   90.00
#
_symmetry.space_group_name_H-M   'P 1'
#
loop_
_entity.id
_entity.type
_entity.pdbx_description
1 polymer ?
#
loop_
_entity_poly.entity_id
_entity_poly.type
_entity_poly.pdbx_seq_one_letter_code
_entity_poly.pdbx_strand_id
1 'polypeptide(L)'
;MMGSKDEEQLHDEAEELRKETAEGSPELAEHDRVAELEQQLEESNSKVLYAAAEIQNVRRRLEQEKQQASAYASAGFAKDMLAIKDHLERALVAVTDELRADKVASQFLAGIEATAREIESVFARHGVSRIKSVGEPLDPHRHQAMMEIPTDQAPPGTIVEEMQAGYVLKDRLLRPALVGVAKKPD
;
A
#
# COMPACT_ATOMS: atom_id res chain seq x y z
N MET A 1 -31.61 -92.51 17.68
CA MET A 1 -31.16 -91.42 18.58
C MET A 1 -29.68 -91.17 18.26
N MET A 2 -29.45 -90.52 17.14
CA MET A 2 -28.15 -90.03 16.70
C MET A 2 -28.45 -88.69 15.96
N GLY A 3 -28.38 -87.60 16.62
CA GLY A 3 -28.66 -86.33 15.95
C GLY A 3 -28.41 -85.07 16.82
N SER A 4 -28.30 -85.24 18.14
CA SER A 4 -28.19 -84.08 19.04
C SER A 4 -26.75 -83.64 19.30
N LYS A 5 -25.78 -84.56 19.20
CA LYS A 5 -24.37 -84.22 19.43
C LYS A 5 -23.68 -83.59 18.22
N ASP A 6 -24.11 -83.94 17.00
CA ASP A 6 -23.55 -83.42 15.79
C ASP A 6 -24.03 -82.00 15.53
N GLU A 7 -25.26 -81.65 15.93
CA GLU A 7 -25.79 -80.27 15.82
C GLU A 7 -25.16 -79.31 16.86
N GLU A 8 -24.84 -79.83 18.06
CA GLU A 8 -24.14 -79.02 19.07
C GLU A 8 -22.67 -78.72 18.68
N GLN A 9 -21.99 -79.71 18.08
CA GLN A 9 -20.62 -79.54 17.57
C GLN A 9 -20.56 -78.57 16.35
N LEU A 10 -21.52 -78.68 15.46
CA LEU A 10 -21.62 -77.73 14.33
C LEU A 10 -21.95 -76.29 14.76
N HIS A 11 -22.69 -76.15 15.87
CA HIS A 11 -23.00 -74.81 16.40
C HIS A 11 -21.82 -74.23 17.15
N ASP A 12 -21.05 -75.02 17.90
CA ASP A 12 -19.81 -74.55 18.54
C ASP A 12 -18.71 -74.22 17.52
N GLU A 13 -18.51 -75.00 16.45
CA GLU A 13 -17.58 -74.71 15.38
C GLU A 13 -17.99 -73.43 14.61
N ALA A 14 -19.29 -73.25 14.39
CA ALA A 14 -19.80 -72.02 13.74
C ALA A 14 -19.66 -70.78 14.65
N GLU A 15 -19.73 -70.93 15.97
CA GLU A 15 -19.47 -69.82 16.89
C GLU A 15 -17.97 -69.50 17.04
N GLU A 16 -17.10 -70.54 17.05
CA GLU A 16 -15.65 -70.32 17.01
C GLU A 16 -15.19 -69.66 15.71
N LEU A 17 -15.68 -70.11 14.54
CA LEU A 17 -15.42 -69.47 13.25
C LEU A 17 -15.95 -68.01 13.18
N ARG A 18 -17.07 -67.72 13.85
CA ARG A 18 -17.60 -66.37 13.97
C ARG A 18 -16.74 -65.49 14.89
N LYS A 19 -16.20 -66.07 15.96
CA LYS A 19 -15.28 -65.36 16.85
C LYS A 19 -13.93 -65.11 16.17
N GLU A 20 -13.40 -66.05 15.41
CA GLU A 20 -12.16 -65.94 14.64
C GLU A 20 -12.28 -64.91 13.48
N THR A 21 -13.47 -64.82 12.86
CA THR A 21 -13.76 -63.79 11.82
C THR A 21 -14.13 -62.43 12.41
N ALA A 22 -14.57 -62.35 13.67
CA ALA A 22 -14.89 -61.13 14.37
C ALA A 22 -13.66 -60.48 15.03
N GLU A 23 -12.68 -61.28 15.44
CA GLU A 23 -11.32 -60.79 15.78
C GLU A 23 -10.54 -60.73 14.46
N GLY A 24 -10.70 -59.62 13.74
CA GLY A 24 -9.95 -59.38 12.50
C GLY A 24 -8.50 -59.78 12.68
N SER A 25 -7.95 -60.54 11.73
CA SER A 25 -6.59 -61.06 11.86
C SER A 25 -5.64 -59.89 12.21
N PRO A 26 -4.65 -60.11 13.10
CA PRO A 26 -3.69 -59.05 13.47
C PRO A 26 -3.10 -58.33 12.28
N GLU A 27 -2.94 -58.99 11.16
CA GLU A 27 -2.45 -58.41 9.89
C GLU A 27 -3.42 -57.39 9.28
N LEU A 28 -4.75 -57.57 9.37
CA LEU A 28 -5.76 -56.63 8.92
C LEU A 28 -5.75 -55.36 9.79
N ALA A 29 -5.67 -55.53 11.13
CA ALA A 29 -5.58 -54.42 12.06
C ALA A 29 -4.29 -53.61 11.89
N GLU A 30 -3.17 -54.24 11.60
CA GLU A 30 -1.91 -53.56 11.28
C GLU A 30 -1.98 -52.82 9.92
N HIS A 31 -2.61 -53.42 8.92
CA HIS A 31 -2.79 -52.79 7.62
C HIS A 31 -3.68 -51.53 7.69
N ASP A 32 -4.79 -51.62 8.45
CA ASP A 32 -5.69 -50.48 8.68
C ASP A 32 -4.96 -49.37 9.44
N ARG A 33 -4.13 -49.75 10.41
CA ARG A 33 -3.34 -48.78 11.18
C ARG A 33 -2.26 -48.08 10.32
N VAL A 34 -1.62 -48.81 9.41
CA VAL A 34 -0.66 -48.25 8.45
C VAL A 34 -1.37 -47.25 7.51
N ALA A 35 -2.52 -47.63 6.96
CA ALA A 35 -3.31 -46.77 6.10
C ALA A 35 -3.74 -45.46 6.80
N GLU A 36 -4.18 -45.58 8.08
CA GLU A 36 -4.55 -44.42 8.90
C GLU A 36 -3.34 -43.49 9.14
N LEU A 37 -2.17 -44.07 9.46
CA LEU A 37 -0.94 -43.28 9.67
C LEU A 37 -0.44 -42.60 8.36
N GLU A 38 -0.55 -43.28 7.23
CA GLU A 38 -0.23 -42.72 5.92
C GLU A 38 -1.14 -41.53 5.59
N GLN A 39 -2.45 -41.66 5.84
CA GLN A 39 -3.40 -40.56 5.68
C GLN A 39 -3.06 -39.36 6.60
N GLN A 40 -2.76 -39.63 7.87
CA GLN A 40 -2.36 -38.59 8.81
C GLN A 40 -1.06 -37.90 8.40
N LEU A 41 -0.11 -38.66 7.85
CA LEU A 41 1.14 -38.13 7.31
C LEU A 41 0.90 -37.24 6.10
N GLU A 42 0.04 -37.66 5.17
CA GLU A 42 -0.31 -36.87 3.98
C GLU A 42 -1.03 -35.56 4.36
N GLU A 43 -1.98 -35.64 5.30
CA GLU A 43 -2.65 -34.45 5.83
C GLU A 43 -1.66 -33.50 6.51
N SER A 44 -0.73 -34.05 7.30
CA SER A 44 0.28 -33.25 7.99
C SER A 44 1.24 -32.59 6.98
N ASN A 45 1.70 -33.35 5.98
CA ASN A 45 2.54 -32.83 4.92
C ASN A 45 1.85 -31.72 4.10
N SER A 46 0.55 -31.90 3.80
CA SER A 46 -0.25 -30.89 3.12
C SER A 46 -0.36 -29.62 3.95
N LYS A 47 -0.59 -29.73 5.28
CA LYS A 47 -0.62 -28.59 6.19
C LYS A 47 0.73 -27.87 6.24
N VAL A 48 1.84 -28.62 6.27
CA VAL A 48 3.20 -28.03 6.26
C VAL A 48 3.46 -27.29 4.95
N LEU A 49 3.10 -27.86 3.81
CA LEU A 49 3.26 -27.22 2.51
C LEU A 49 2.42 -25.95 2.40
N TYR A 50 1.18 -26.00 2.85
CA TYR A 50 0.30 -24.82 2.90
C TYR A 50 0.89 -23.72 3.79
N ALA A 51 1.31 -24.06 5.01
CA ALA A 51 1.94 -23.12 5.92
C ALA A 51 3.23 -22.52 5.36
N ALA A 52 4.05 -23.32 4.68
CA ALA A 52 5.27 -22.85 4.02
C ALA A 52 4.95 -21.84 2.90
N ALA A 53 3.92 -22.10 2.09
CA ALA A 53 3.47 -21.20 1.04
C ALA A 53 2.94 -19.88 1.63
N GLU A 54 2.17 -19.95 2.71
CA GLU A 54 1.64 -18.78 3.40
C GLU A 54 2.78 -17.93 4.02
N ILE A 55 3.77 -18.56 4.64
CA ILE A 55 4.95 -17.86 5.15
C ILE A 55 5.68 -17.12 4.03
N GLN A 56 5.84 -17.72 2.86
CA GLN A 56 6.46 -17.04 1.70
C GLN A 56 5.64 -15.84 1.23
N ASN A 57 4.31 -15.96 1.19
CA ASN A 57 3.42 -14.87 0.81
C ASN A 57 3.49 -13.72 1.81
N VAL A 58 3.47 -14.03 3.11
CA VAL A 58 3.60 -13.04 4.19
C VAL A 58 4.96 -12.33 4.12
N ARG A 59 6.05 -13.09 3.92
CA ARG A 59 7.41 -12.49 3.77
C ARG A 59 7.47 -11.53 2.60
N ARG A 60 6.91 -11.90 1.45
CA ARG A 60 6.89 -11.04 0.26
C ARG A 60 6.10 -9.76 0.52
N ARG A 61 4.92 -9.88 1.14
CA ARG A 61 4.09 -8.73 1.52
C ARG A 61 4.81 -7.81 2.50
N LEU A 62 5.40 -8.35 3.56
CA LEU A 62 6.16 -7.58 4.55
C LEU A 62 7.35 -6.85 3.94
N GLU A 63 8.06 -7.46 2.99
CA GLU A 63 9.17 -6.79 2.31
C GLU A 63 8.68 -5.62 1.44
N GLN A 64 7.55 -5.76 0.75
CA GLN A 64 6.91 -4.67 0.01
C GLN A 64 6.46 -3.55 0.94
N GLU A 65 5.80 -3.88 2.05
CA GLU A 65 5.36 -2.91 3.06
C GLU A 65 6.55 -2.17 3.68
N LYS A 66 7.63 -2.87 4.00
CA LYS A 66 8.88 -2.28 4.49
C LYS A 66 9.50 -1.31 3.49
N GLN A 67 9.56 -1.69 2.21
CA GLN A 67 10.07 -0.82 1.16
C GLN A 67 9.19 0.44 1.00
N GLN A 68 7.88 0.30 1.01
CA GLN A 68 6.94 1.42 0.98
C GLN A 68 7.08 2.31 2.22
N ALA A 69 7.10 1.73 3.41
CA ALA A 69 7.29 2.47 4.65
C ALA A 69 8.61 3.28 4.64
N SER A 70 9.70 2.67 4.19
CA SER A 70 11.00 3.35 4.04
C SER A 70 10.95 4.45 2.97
N ALA A 71 10.31 4.18 1.82
CA ALA A 71 10.23 5.14 0.71
C ALA A 71 9.46 6.41 1.07
N TYR A 72 8.48 6.32 1.96
CA TYR A 72 7.59 7.41 2.35
C TYR A 72 7.74 7.84 3.81
N ALA A 73 8.76 7.37 4.52
CA ALA A 73 9.01 7.72 5.93
C ALA A 73 9.11 9.24 6.16
N SER A 74 9.65 9.98 5.19
CA SER A 74 9.81 11.43 5.25
C SER A 74 8.56 12.23 4.83
N ALA A 75 7.46 11.57 4.41
CA ALA A 75 6.30 12.27 3.84
C ALA A 75 5.66 13.26 4.83
N GLY A 76 5.54 12.90 6.11
CA GLY A 76 5.02 13.78 7.16
C GLY A 76 5.90 15.01 7.34
N PHE A 77 7.19 14.81 7.53
CA PHE A 77 8.15 15.90 7.66
C PHE A 77 8.16 16.81 6.42
N ALA A 78 8.18 16.21 5.22
CA ALA A 78 8.14 16.98 3.98
C ALA A 78 6.87 17.85 3.89
N LYS A 79 5.71 17.31 4.29
CA LYS A 79 4.45 18.05 4.31
C LYS A 79 4.49 19.26 5.25
N ASP A 80 5.08 19.11 6.45
CA ASP A 80 5.22 20.21 7.40
C ASP A 80 6.20 21.27 6.89
N MET A 81 7.28 20.86 6.23
CA MET A 81 8.24 21.76 5.59
C MET A 81 7.65 22.57 4.44
N LEU A 82 6.60 22.08 3.75
CA LEU A 82 5.90 22.84 2.72
C LEU A 82 5.27 24.12 3.27
N ALA A 83 4.77 24.11 4.51
CA ALA A 83 4.22 25.30 5.15
C ALA A 83 5.29 26.39 5.34
N ILE A 84 6.51 25.99 5.74
CA ILE A 84 7.64 26.91 5.90
C ILE A 84 8.04 27.53 4.54
N LYS A 85 8.10 26.69 3.50
CA LYS A 85 8.38 27.15 2.14
C LYS A 85 7.32 28.12 1.64
N ASP A 86 6.03 27.86 1.85
CA ASP A 86 4.94 28.76 1.45
C ASP A 86 5.05 30.11 2.15
N HIS A 87 5.41 30.12 3.44
CA HIS A 87 5.60 31.37 4.18
C HIS A 87 6.77 32.17 3.63
N LEU A 88 7.87 31.49 3.25
CA LEU A 88 9.04 32.14 2.66
C LEU A 88 8.71 32.73 1.29
N GLU A 89 8.01 31.99 0.42
CA GLU A 89 7.56 32.48 -0.89
C GLU A 89 6.62 33.66 -0.76
N ARG A 90 5.65 33.58 0.19
CA ARG A 90 4.75 34.70 0.44
C ARG A 90 5.47 35.94 0.93
N ALA A 91 6.49 35.80 1.80
CA ALA A 91 7.31 36.89 2.25
C ALA A 91 8.07 37.55 1.07
N LEU A 92 8.64 36.74 0.14
CA LEU A 92 9.32 37.23 -1.05
C LEU A 92 8.36 37.95 -2.02
N VAL A 93 7.12 37.47 -2.17
CA VAL A 93 6.11 38.13 -3.02
C VAL A 93 5.65 39.46 -2.42
N ALA A 94 5.60 39.58 -1.09
CA ALA A 94 5.21 40.78 -0.39
C ALA A 94 6.26 41.91 -0.44
N VAL A 95 7.46 41.65 -0.95
CA VAL A 95 8.52 42.65 -1.07
C VAL A 95 8.17 43.65 -2.18
N THR A 96 8.11 44.93 -1.81
CA THR A 96 7.83 46.02 -2.74
C THR A 96 9.02 46.32 -3.69
N ASP A 97 8.76 46.92 -4.84
CA ASP A 97 9.79 47.31 -5.77
C ASP A 97 10.78 48.32 -5.16
N GLU A 98 10.30 49.17 -4.27
CA GLU A 98 11.14 50.14 -3.54
C GLU A 98 12.17 49.40 -2.66
N LEU A 99 11.77 48.37 -1.96
CA LEU A 99 12.67 47.53 -1.13
C LEU A 99 13.67 46.78 -2.01
N ARG A 100 13.24 46.30 -3.17
CA ARG A 100 14.13 45.62 -4.12
C ARG A 100 15.18 46.57 -4.72
N ALA A 101 14.86 47.86 -4.84
CA ALA A 101 15.77 48.88 -5.34
C ALA A 101 16.79 49.34 -4.30
N ASP A 102 16.51 49.16 -3.01
CA ASP A 102 17.44 49.51 -1.93
C ASP A 102 18.64 48.54 -1.91
N LYS A 103 19.85 49.10 -1.90
CA LYS A 103 21.08 48.33 -2.03
C LYS A 103 21.35 47.37 -0.84
N VAL A 104 20.94 47.73 0.37
CA VAL A 104 21.12 46.92 1.56
C VAL A 104 20.05 45.83 1.60
N ALA A 105 18.79 46.21 1.33
CA ALA A 105 17.68 45.27 1.28
C ALA A 105 17.85 44.24 0.16
N SER A 106 18.33 44.61 -1.00
CA SER A 106 18.54 43.71 -2.13
C SER A 106 19.56 42.62 -1.83
N GLN A 107 20.64 42.90 -1.09
CA GLN A 107 21.59 41.89 -0.66
C GLN A 107 20.95 40.88 0.33
N PHE A 108 20.15 41.36 1.26
CA PHE A 108 19.42 40.53 2.21
C PHE A 108 18.38 39.63 1.50
N LEU A 109 17.61 40.21 0.58
CA LEU A 109 16.65 39.49 -0.25
C LEU A 109 17.32 38.41 -1.11
N ALA A 110 18.47 38.67 -1.68
CA ALA A 110 19.24 37.66 -2.43
C ALA A 110 19.60 36.45 -1.55
N GLY A 111 19.93 36.68 -0.29
CA GLY A 111 20.15 35.61 0.70
C GLY A 111 18.89 34.77 0.96
N ILE A 112 17.74 35.40 1.12
CA ILE A 112 16.46 34.72 1.32
C ILE A 112 16.06 33.93 0.07
N GLU A 113 16.20 34.50 -1.10
CA GLU A 113 15.95 33.82 -2.38
C GLU A 113 16.87 32.61 -2.58
N ALA A 114 18.14 32.72 -2.19
CA ALA A 114 19.08 31.61 -2.23
C ALA A 114 18.63 30.49 -1.28
N THR A 115 18.13 30.82 -0.08
CA THR A 115 17.57 29.87 0.87
C THR A 115 16.34 29.16 0.30
N ALA A 116 15.43 29.90 -0.35
CA ALA A 116 14.26 29.32 -1.01
C ALA A 116 14.66 28.31 -2.10
N ARG A 117 15.64 28.67 -2.94
CA ARG A 117 16.18 27.76 -3.96
C ARG A 117 16.85 26.52 -3.37
N GLU A 118 17.58 26.67 -2.25
CA GLU A 118 18.19 25.50 -1.57
C GLU A 118 17.14 24.56 -1.01
N ILE A 119 16.04 25.06 -0.45
CA ILE A 119 14.91 24.22 -0.01
C ILE A 119 14.36 23.39 -1.19
N GLU A 120 14.19 24.00 -2.37
CA GLU A 120 13.74 23.27 -3.57
C GLU A 120 14.73 22.19 -4.01
N SER A 121 16.02 22.53 -3.97
CA SER A 121 17.09 21.59 -4.26
C SER A 121 17.10 20.40 -3.28
N VAL A 122 16.93 20.67 -1.99
CA VAL A 122 16.79 19.61 -0.96
C VAL A 122 15.56 18.74 -1.25
N PHE A 123 14.43 19.34 -1.52
CA PHE A 123 13.21 18.63 -1.86
C PHE A 123 13.40 17.69 -3.06
N ALA A 124 14.01 18.20 -4.14
CA ALA A 124 14.28 17.40 -5.33
C ALA A 124 15.20 16.20 -5.03
N ARG A 125 16.27 16.39 -4.21
CA ARG A 125 17.16 15.29 -3.78
C ARG A 125 16.43 14.19 -3.01
N HIS A 126 15.38 14.55 -2.28
CA HIS A 126 14.55 13.60 -1.52
C HIS A 126 13.32 13.11 -2.29
N GLY A 127 13.20 13.46 -3.58
CA GLY A 127 12.11 13.00 -4.45
C GLY A 127 10.79 13.75 -4.24
N VAL A 128 10.84 14.91 -3.56
CA VAL A 128 9.69 15.84 -3.49
C VAL A 128 9.75 16.75 -4.69
N SER A 129 8.67 16.81 -5.47
CA SER A 129 8.57 17.66 -6.65
C SER A 129 7.28 18.47 -6.68
N ARG A 130 7.38 19.68 -7.22
CA ARG A 130 6.21 20.55 -7.44
C ARG A 130 5.37 20.01 -8.58
N ILE A 131 4.06 20.08 -8.44
CA ILE A 131 3.10 19.78 -9.49
C ILE A 131 3.05 20.97 -10.43
N LYS A 132 3.18 20.72 -11.73
CA LYS A 132 2.95 21.74 -12.74
C LYS A 132 1.45 21.90 -12.93
N SER A 133 0.91 23.06 -12.58
CA SER A 133 -0.53 23.29 -12.56
C SER A 133 -0.96 24.29 -13.64
N VAL A 134 -0.36 25.47 -13.71
CA VAL A 134 -0.78 26.54 -14.63
C VAL A 134 -0.61 26.11 -16.08
N GLY A 135 -1.68 26.28 -16.87
CA GLY A 135 -1.74 25.89 -18.27
C GLY A 135 -2.14 24.43 -18.52
N GLU A 136 -2.25 23.61 -17.46
CA GLU A 136 -2.68 22.22 -17.57
C GLU A 136 -4.20 22.10 -17.32
N PRO A 137 -4.87 21.06 -17.83
CA PRO A 137 -6.24 20.77 -17.47
C PRO A 137 -6.35 20.37 -15.99
N LEU A 138 -7.51 20.67 -15.37
CA LEU A 138 -7.77 20.29 -13.99
C LEU A 138 -7.75 18.76 -13.84
N ASP A 139 -6.89 18.26 -12.97
CA ASP A 139 -6.84 16.86 -12.55
C ASP A 139 -7.27 16.78 -11.07
N PRO A 140 -8.44 16.19 -10.74
CA PRO A 140 -8.92 16.10 -9.38
C PRO A 140 -8.02 15.28 -8.42
N HIS A 141 -7.11 14.44 -8.95
CA HIS A 141 -6.15 13.69 -8.14
C HIS A 141 -4.95 14.53 -7.69
N ARG A 142 -4.70 15.66 -8.35
CA ARG A 142 -3.51 16.51 -8.10
C ARG A 142 -3.87 17.96 -7.77
N HIS A 143 -5.05 18.42 -8.18
CA HIS A 143 -5.48 19.81 -8.08
C HIS A 143 -6.78 19.89 -7.30
N GLN A 144 -6.94 20.98 -6.56
CA GLN A 144 -8.17 21.37 -5.90
C GLN A 144 -8.60 22.74 -6.45
N ALA A 145 -9.67 22.76 -7.22
CA ALA A 145 -10.26 24.01 -7.71
C ALA A 145 -10.90 24.77 -6.53
N MET A 146 -10.47 26.02 -6.35
CA MET A 146 -10.98 26.92 -5.31
C MET A 146 -11.97 27.93 -5.88
N MET A 147 -11.77 28.35 -7.14
CA MET A 147 -12.63 29.30 -7.81
C MET A 147 -12.63 29.08 -9.33
N GLU A 148 -13.70 29.54 -9.96
CA GLU A 148 -13.80 29.68 -11.42
C GLU A 148 -13.46 31.11 -11.80
N ILE A 149 -12.59 31.29 -12.79
CA ILE A 149 -12.13 32.59 -13.28
C ILE A 149 -12.68 32.80 -14.69
N PRO A 150 -13.63 33.75 -14.88
CA PRO A 150 -14.13 34.06 -16.20
C PRO A 150 -12.99 34.60 -17.08
N THR A 151 -12.68 33.89 -18.16
CA THR A 151 -11.60 34.30 -19.09
C THR A 151 -11.76 33.64 -20.46
N ASP A 152 -11.41 34.37 -21.50
CA ASP A 152 -11.31 33.86 -22.88
C ASP A 152 -9.87 33.47 -23.27
N GLN A 153 -8.90 33.65 -22.36
CA GLN A 153 -7.48 33.39 -22.64
C GLN A 153 -7.13 31.88 -22.56
N ALA A 154 -8.01 31.06 -21.97
CA ALA A 154 -7.78 29.63 -21.83
C ALA A 154 -9.10 28.85 -22.03
N PRO A 155 -9.05 27.63 -22.57
CA PRO A 155 -10.21 26.76 -22.64
C PRO A 155 -10.84 26.54 -21.26
N PRO A 156 -12.18 26.42 -21.15
CA PRO A 156 -12.83 26.06 -19.89
C PRO A 156 -12.26 24.77 -19.30
N GLY A 157 -12.05 24.75 -17.98
CA GLY A 157 -11.44 23.61 -17.29
C GLY A 157 -9.91 23.63 -17.23
N THR A 158 -9.25 24.64 -17.84
CA THR A 158 -7.80 24.84 -17.76
C THR A 158 -7.43 25.64 -16.50
N ILE A 159 -6.37 25.28 -15.83
CA ILE A 159 -5.85 26.00 -14.67
C ILE A 159 -5.16 27.29 -15.16
N VAL A 160 -5.67 28.42 -14.72
CA VAL A 160 -5.14 29.75 -15.10
C VAL A 160 -4.34 30.41 -13.99
N GLU A 161 -4.58 30.00 -12.74
CA GLU A 161 -3.90 30.55 -11.58
C GLU A 161 -3.59 29.46 -10.57
N GLU A 162 -2.43 29.51 -9.93
CA GLU A 162 -2.04 28.65 -8.81
C GLU A 162 -1.94 29.50 -7.56
N MET A 163 -2.88 29.32 -6.62
CA MET A 163 -2.94 30.05 -5.35
C MET A 163 -2.00 29.43 -4.32
N GLN A 164 -1.83 28.12 -4.37
CA GLN A 164 -0.89 27.38 -3.55
C GLN A 164 -0.32 26.19 -4.33
N ALA A 165 0.99 26.08 -4.33
CA ALA A 165 1.68 25.02 -5.06
C ALA A 165 1.37 23.62 -4.49
N GLY A 166 1.10 22.68 -5.38
CA GLY A 166 0.97 21.27 -5.07
C GLY A 166 2.31 20.54 -5.09
N TYR A 167 2.44 19.47 -4.30
CA TYR A 167 3.66 18.67 -4.21
C TYR A 167 3.37 17.18 -4.14
N VAL A 168 4.26 16.40 -4.75
CA VAL A 168 4.29 14.95 -4.68
C VAL A 168 5.64 14.49 -4.11
N LEU A 169 5.62 13.38 -3.36
CA LEU A 169 6.83 12.64 -2.99
C LEU A 169 6.87 11.37 -3.83
N LYS A 170 7.74 11.36 -4.83
CA LYS A 170 7.76 10.32 -5.87
C LYS A 170 6.40 10.26 -6.59
N ASP A 171 5.63 9.23 -6.36
CA ASP A 171 4.28 9.00 -6.91
C ASP A 171 3.14 9.33 -5.92
N ARG A 172 3.45 9.64 -4.66
CA ARG A 172 2.46 9.91 -3.62
C ARG A 172 2.18 11.40 -3.48
N LEU A 173 0.90 11.79 -3.56
CA LEU A 173 0.48 13.16 -3.30
C LEU A 173 0.77 13.53 -1.83
N LEU A 174 1.53 14.63 -1.63
CA LEU A 174 1.72 15.26 -0.32
C LEU A 174 0.63 16.30 -0.05
N ARG A 175 0.35 17.14 -1.07
CA ARG A 175 -0.63 18.22 -1.02
C ARG A 175 -1.09 18.56 -2.43
N PRO A 176 -2.41 18.67 -2.69
CA PRO A 176 -2.89 19.16 -3.98
C PRO A 176 -2.51 20.63 -4.20
N ALA A 177 -2.40 21.03 -5.46
CA ALA A 177 -2.32 22.45 -5.79
C ALA A 177 -3.70 23.08 -5.64
N LEU A 178 -3.79 24.25 -4.98
CA LEU A 178 -5.01 25.05 -4.94
C LEU A 178 -5.00 25.98 -6.16
N VAL A 179 -6.02 25.85 -7.00
CA VAL A 179 -6.02 26.48 -8.33
C VAL A 179 -7.31 27.22 -8.64
N GLY A 180 -7.18 28.25 -9.49
CA GLY A 180 -8.27 28.91 -10.19
C GLY A 180 -8.41 28.31 -11.60
N VAL A 181 -9.63 27.97 -12.00
CA VAL A 181 -9.93 27.28 -13.25
C VAL A 181 -10.68 28.20 -14.21
N ALA A 182 -10.28 28.20 -15.48
CA ALA A 182 -10.94 28.97 -16.51
C ALA A 182 -12.41 28.56 -16.66
N LYS A 183 -13.29 29.56 -16.67
CA LYS A 183 -14.70 29.44 -17.05
C LYS A 183 -14.96 30.39 -18.23
N LYS A 184 -15.86 29.99 -19.14
CA LYS A 184 -16.31 30.87 -20.20
C LYS A 184 -17.03 32.07 -19.58
N PRO A 185 -16.69 33.34 -19.97
CA PRO A 185 -17.46 34.51 -19.57
C PRO A 185 -18.92 34.36 -20.01
N ASP A 186 -19.88 34.79 -19.16
CA ASP A 186 -21.30 34.80 -19.47
C ASP A 186 -21.65 35.82 -20.56
#